data_939e0fff10b2cf338d3b389d45603bb4
#
_entry.id   939e0fff10b2cf338d3b389d45603bb4
#
_cell.length_a   1.000
_cell.length_b   1.000
_cell.length_c   1.000
_cell.angle_alpha   90.00
_cell.angle_beta   90.00
_cell.angle_gamma   90.00
#
_symmetry.space_group_name_H-M   'P 1'
#
loop_
_entity.id
_entity.type
_entity.pdbx_description
1 polymer ?
#
loop_
_entity_poly.entity_id
_entity_poly.type
_entity_poly.pdbx_seq_one_letter_code
_entity_poly.pdbx_strand_id
1 'polypeptide(L)'
;MDYSFLVVIALIMLSTKVLGIASEKVNMPQVIGALIAGLLLGPSCFGLIGESDFLVKTAEIGVIILMFMAGLDTDLEELRHTGLSALVIATIGVIVPFLGGAGCYLLFNSEPDSLKMIKAAFIGVVLTATSVSITVETLREMGKLKSRVGTAIMAAAVIDDVLGIIVLTVLTGFTDSTVEPAMVFVRIIAYFICLAVVTVVVRRLFRGLCSRFDRIHRRIAIYALAFCFLLSFVSEHFFGIADITGAYFAGIMLSDHSEARTYIVKRINTMSYMLFSPIFFASIGIKTELAGLDGNLILFAVALTLVAIVTKIIGCGIGARLTGFKTYDSVSIGLGMVSRGEVALIVAQKGSMAGLISGTMFPAVVLMVIVTTLVTPLLLKVGMKRPTPDNTEPAIPATA
;
A
#
# COMPACT_ATOMS: atom_id res chain seq x y z
N MET A 1 22.42 -22.44 -18.04
CA MET A 1 21.89 -21.41 -17.09
C MET A 1 21.38 -20.25 -17.91
N ASP A 2 20.13 -19.85 -17.69
CA ASP A 2 19.56 -18.71 -18.40
C ASP A 2 19.91 -17.43 -17.63
N TYR A 3 20.66 -16.52 -18.26
CA TYR A 3 21.06 -15.23 -17.69
C TYR A 3 20.15 -14.08 -18.13
N SER A 4 19.01 -14.37 -18.76
CA SER A 4 18.05 -13.36 -19.23
C SER A 4 17.56 -12.42 -18.13
N PHE A 5 17.48 -12.91 -16.89
CA PHE A 5 17.08 -12.09 -15.74
C PHE A 5 17.98 -10.85 -15.52
N LEU A 6 19.28 -10.92 -15.88
CA LEU A 6 20.19 -9.77 -15.78
C LEU A 6 19.81 -8.66 -16.77
N VAL A 7 19.38 -9.05 -17.97
CA VAL A 7 18.91 -8.09 -18.98
C VAL A 7 17.59 -7.46 -18.53
N VAL A 8 16.69 -8.26 -17.96
CA VAL A 8 15.42 -7.77 -17.40
C VAL A 8 15.66 -6.72 -16.30
N ILE A 9 16.54 -7.02 -15.33
CA ILE A 9 16.90 -6.06 -14.27
C ILE A 9 17.49 -4.78 -14.88
N ALA A 10 18.43 -4.90 -15.81
CA ALA A 10 19.09 -3.75 -16.42
C ALA A 10 18.10 -2.87 -17.19
N LEU A 11 17.19 -3.47 -17.98
CA LEU A 11 16.14 -2.75 -18.70
C LEU A 11 15.19 -2.03 -17.73
N ILE A 12 14.74 -2.68 -16.66
CA ILE A 12 13.88 -2.07 -15.65
C ILE A 12 14.61 -0.88 -14.99
N MET A 13 15.85 -1.07 -14.52
CA MET A 13 16.59 -0.01 -13.86
C MET A 13 16.83 1.21 -14.78
N LEU A 14 17.18 0.99 -16.03
CA LEU A 14 17.42 2.06 -16.99
C LEU A 14 16.12 2.80 -17.35
N SER A 15 15.08 2.06 -17.72
CA SER A 15 13.80 2.66 -18.13
C SER A 15 13.10 3.40 -16.99
N THR A 16 13.07 2.82 -15.79
CA THR A 16 12.49 3.48 -14.61
C THR A 16 13.26 4.74 -14.25
N LYS A 17 14.58 4.74 -14.36
CA LYS A 17 15.38 5.93 -14.10
C LYS A 17 15.18 7.02 -15.14
N VAL A 18 15.17 6.67 -16.42
CA VAL A 18 14.96 7.62 -17.52
C VAL A 18 13.55 8.25 -17.42
N LEU A 19 12.52 7.42 -17.25
CA LEU A 19 11.13 7.92 -17.13
C LEU A 19 10.88 8.59 -15.79
N GLY A 20 11.55 8.18 -14.71
CA GLY A 20 11.51 8.88 -13.42
C GLY A 20 12.05 10.31 -13.54
N ILE A 21 13.21 10.50 -14.19
CA ILE A 21 13.75 11.84 -14.48
C ILE A 21 12.80 12.65 -15.38
N ALA A 22 12.18 12.01 -16.37
CA ALA A 22 11.20 12.67 -17.23
C ALA A 22 9.97 13.13 -16.43
N SER A 23 9.49 12.29 -15.49
CA SER A 23 8.39 12.64 -14.57
C SER A 23 8.74 13.84 -13.69
N GLU A 24 9.95 13.91 -13.14
CA GLU A 24 10.41 15.06 -12.34
C GLU A 24 10.43 16.36 -13.15
N LYS A 25 10.87 16.30 -14.42
CA LYS A 25 10.87 17.49 -15.32
C LYS A 25 9.48 18.07 -15.56
N VAL A 26 8.44 17.23 -15.53
CA VAL A 26 7.04 17.67 -15.60
C VAL A 26 6.41 17.85 -14.21
N ASN A 27 7.25 17.98 -13.18
CA ASN A 27 6.82 18.13 -11.79
C ASN A 27 5.93 16.99 -11.27
N MET A 28 6.19 15.75 -11.67
CA MET A 28 5.51 14.55 -11.17
C MET A 28 6.46 13.71 -10.33
N PRO A 29 5.97 12.93 -9.35
CA PRO A 29 6.78 11.97 -8.60
C PRO A 29 7.46 10.94 -9.50
N GLN A 30 8.68 10.50 -9.12
CA GLN A 30 9.45 9.49 -9.89
C GLN A 30 8.71 8.16 -10.01
N VAL A 31 7.92 7.82 -8.98
CA VAL A 31 7.12 6.58 -8.96
C VAL A 31 6.21 6.44 -10.18
N ILE A 32 5.65 7.55 -10.70
CA ILE A 32 4.83 7.54 -11.92
C ILE A 32 5.66 7.09 -13.13
N GLY A 33 6.89 7.62 -13.25
CA GLY A 33 7.80 7.21 -14.32
C GLY A 33 8.15 5.72 -14.26
N ALA A 34 8.33 5.17 -13.04
CA ALA A 34 8.61 3.76 -12.86
C ALA A 34 7.42 2.86 -13.22
N LEU A 35 6.19 3.27 -12.86
CA LEU A 35 4.96 2.58 -13.25
C LEU A 35 4.77 2.56 -14.77
N ILE A 36 4.96 3.73 -15.42
CA ILE A 36 4.88 3.85 -16.89
C ILE A 36 5.96 3.02 -17.55
N ALA A 37 7.19 2.98 -17.02
CA ALA A 37 8.26 2.12 -17.53
C ALA A 37 7.83 0.65 -17.54
N GLY A 38 7.24 0.17 -16.45
CA GLY A 38 6.71 -1.19 -16.35
C GLY A 38 5.60 -1.46 -17.36
N LEU A 39 4.65 -0.55 -17.53
CA LEU A 39 3.56 -0.67 -18.50
C LEU A 39 4.10 -0.74 -19.95
N LEU A 40 5.09 0.08 -20.30
CA LEU A 40 5.71 0.08 -21.62
C LEU A 40 6.49 -1.20 -21.88
N LEU A 41 7.26 -1.69 -20.89
CA LEU A 41 8.04 -2.92 -21.03
C LEU A 41 7.17 -4.19 -21.00
N GLY A 42 6.01 -4.12 -20.38
CA GLY A 42 5.09 -5.22 -20.14
C GLY A 42 4.30 -5.67 -21.36
N PRO A 43 3.48 -6.74 -21.22
CA PRO A 43 2.71 -7.37 -22.30
C PRO A 43 1.71 -6.43 -22.96
N SER A 44 1.23 -5.42 -22.25
CA SER A 44 0.22 -4.47 -22.76
C SER A 44 0.76 -3.48 -23.80
N CYS A 45 2.09 -3.30 -23.93
CA CYS A 45 2.69 -2.33 -24.85
C CYS A 45 3.74 -3.00 -25.73
N PHE A 46 5.01 -3.03 -25.31
CA PHE A 46 6.10 -3.59 -26.13
C PHE A 46 6.28 -5.11 -25.95
N GLY A 47 5.76 -5.71 -24.89
CA GLY A 47 5.90 -7.14 -24.65
C GLY A 47 7.35 -7.63 -24.46
N LEU A 48 8.25 -6.74 -24.03
CA LEU A 48 9.67 -7.05 -23.87
C LEU A 48 9.94 -7.87 -22.59
N ILE A 49 9.13 -7.66 -21.55
CA ILE A 49 9.29 -8.31 -20.25
C ILE A 49 7.92 -8.86 -19.84
N GLY A 50 7.89 -10.18 -19.59
CA GLY A 50 6.76 -10.87 -19.00
C GLY A 50 6.94 -11.04 -17.49
N GLU A 51 5.87 -11.45 -16.82
CA GLU A 51 5.93 -11.85 -15.42
C GLU A 51 6.80 -13.11 -15.27
N SER A 52 7.72 -13.07 -14.31
CA SER A 52 8.56 -14.21 -13.94
C SER A 52 8.59 -14.34 -12.42
N ASP A 53 8.76 -15.58 -11.92
CA ASP A 53 8.84 -15.86 -10.47
C ASP A 53 9.97 -15.06 -9.81
N PHE A 54 11.09 -14.89 -10.49
CA PHE A 54 12.20 -14.05 -10.03
C PHE A 54 11.78 -12.58 -9.87
N LEU A 55 11.06 -12.01 -10.86
CA LEU A 55 10.61 -10.63 -10.84
C LEU A 55 9.60 -10.40 -9.72
N VAL A 56 8.64 -11.31 -9.55
CA VAL A 56 7.62 -11.26 -8.49
C VAL A 56 8.28 -11.26 -7.12
N LYS A 57 9.15 -12.23 -6.83
CA LYS A 57 9.84 -12.33 -5.52
C LYS A 57 10.76 -11.14 -5.25
N THR A 58 11.42 -10.61 -6.27
CA THR A 58 12.27 -9.42 -6.11
C THR A 58 11.43 -8.18 -5.84
N ALA A 59 10.27 -8.05 -6.47
CA ALA A 59 9.32 -6.98 -6.21
C ALA A 59 8.72 -7.05 -4.79
N GLU A 60 8.37 -8.26 -4.30
CA GLU A 60 7.92 -8.50 -2.93
C GLU A 60 8.97 -8.06 -1.90
N ILE A 61 10.24 -8.43 -2.09
CA ILE A 61 11.33 -7.92 -1.23
C ILE A 61 11.37 -6.39 -1.29
N GLY A 62 11.14 -5.79 -2.45
CA GLY A 62 11.14 -4.35 -2.65
C GLY A 62 10.09 -3.64 -1.81
N VAL A 63 8.85 -4.10 -1.83
CA VAL A 63 7.76 -3.50 -1.05
C VAL A 63 7.93 -3.72 0.44
N ILE A 64 8.41 -4.89 0.87
CA ILE A 64 8.73 -5.18 2.28
C ILE A 64 9.76 -4.16 2.80
N ILE A 65 10.85 -3.94 2.07
CA ILE A 65 11.90 -2.98 2.44
C ILE A 65 11.34 -1.55 2.48
N LEU A 66 10.51 -1.17 1.51
CA LEU A 66 9.88 0.14 1.45
C LEU A 66 8.98 0.39 2.65
N MET A 67 8.17 -0.59 3.04
CA MET A 67 7.30 -0.50 4.20
C MET A 67 8.06 -0.51 5.52
N PHE A 68 9.16 -1.26 5.62
CA PHE A 68 10.07 -1.21 6.76
C PHE A 68 10.66 0.19 6.96
N MET A 69 11.11 0.82 5.88
CA MET A 69 11.61 2.20 5.93
C MET A 69 10.51 3.20 6.31
N ALA A 70 9.29 3.01 5.83
CA ALA A 70 8.14 3.81 6.24
C ALA A 70 7.88 3.69 7.75
N GLY A 71 7.96 2.48 8.30
CA GLY A 71 7.87 2.23 9.74
C GLY A 71 8.98 2.90 10.54
N LEU A 72 10.24 2.83 10.06
CA LEU A 72 11.36 3.55 10.67
C LEU A 72 11.18 5.08 10.65
N ASP A 73 10.54 5.61 9.61
CA ASP A 73 10.29 7.04 9.46
C ASP A 73 9.03 7.52 10.18
N THR A 74 8.20 6.61 10.69
CA THR A 74 6.98 6.95 11.42
C THR A 74 7.30 7.61 12.76
N ASP A 75 6.61 8.72 13.03
CA ASP A 75 6.63 9.37 14.34
C ASP A 75 5.67 8.62 15.28
N LEU A 76 6.24 8.05 16.36
CA LEU A 76 5.47 7.26 17.33
C LEU A 76 4.54 8.10 18.18
N GLU A 77 4.90 9.32 18.48
CA GLU A 77 4.09 10.23 19.27
C GLU A 77 2.84 10.64 18.48
N GLU A 78 3.04 11.03 17.23
CA GLU A 78 1.94 11.35 16.31
C GLU A 78 1.06 10.10 16.03
N LEU A 79 1.66 8.92 15.88
CA LEU A 79 0.92 7.67 15.69
C LEU A 79 0.00 7.35 16.88
N ARG A 80 0.46 7.60 18.12
CA ARG A 80 -0.38 7.40 19.32
C ARG A 80 -1.54 8.38 19.36
N HIS A 81 -1.34 9.61 18.93
CA HIS A 81 -2.40 10.63 18.87
C HIS A 81 -3.39 10.39 17.73
N THR A 82 -2.95 9.84 16.62
CA THR A 82 -3.79 9.61 15.43
C THR A 82 -4.47 8.25 15.40
N GLY A 83 -4.13 7.31 16.29
CA GLY A 83 -4.59 5.91 16.22
C GLY A 83 -6.11 5.73 16.16
N LEU A 84 -6.86 6.42 17.02
CA LEU A 84 -8.34 6.39 17.00
C LEU A 84 -8.89 7.05 15.73
N SER A 85 -8.29 8.15 15.32
CA SER A 85 -8.66 8.83 14.07
C SER A 85 -8.42 7.92 12.87
N ALA A 86 -7.29 7.22 12.83
CA ALA A 86 -6.94 6.27 11.79
C ALA A 86 -7.96 5.11 11.70
N LEU A 87 -8.43 4.60 12.85
CA LEU A 87 -9.46 3.57 12.89
C LEU A 87 -10.79 4.06 12.26
N VAL A 88 -11.24 5.27 12.63
CA VAL A 88 -12.46 5.85 12.06
C VAL A 88 -12.31 6.11 10.56
N ILE A 89 -11.16 6.66 10.14
CA ILE A 89 -10.84 6.93 8.73
C ILE A 89 -10.87 5.62 7.92
N ALA A 90 -10.21 4.57 8.41
CA ALA A 90 -10.17 3.27 7.75
C ALA A 90 -11.57 2.63 7.70
N THR A 91 -12.31 2.63 8.79
CA THR A 91 -13.63 2.00 8.86
C THR A 91 -14.60 2.63 7.86
N ILE A 92 -14.72 3.96 7.85
CA ILE A 92 -15.60 4.65 6.88
C ILE A 92 -15.00 4.53 5.46
N GLY A 93 -13.66 4.54 5.35
CA GLY A 93 -12.92 4.33 4.11
C GLY A 93 -13.03 2.92 3.53
N VAL A 94 -13.49 1.93 4.29
CA VAL A 94 -13.87 0.58 3.83
C VAL A 94 -15.35 0.53 3.47
N ILE A 95 -16.23 1.01 4.35
CA ILE A 95 -17.69 0.92 4.15
C ILE A 95 -18.16 1.65 2.90
N VAL A 96 -17.70 2.89 2.68
CA VAL A 96 -18.17 3.73 1.56
C VAL A 96 -17.74 3.16 0.20
N PRO A 97 -16.47 2.78 -0.04
CA PRO A 97 -16.09 2.09 -1.28
C PRO A 97 -16.73 0.72 -1.46
N PHE A 98 -16.92 -0.05 -0.39
CA PHE A 98 -17.63 -1.32 -0.45
C PHE A 98 -19.04 -1.16 -1.02
N LEU A 99 -19.80 -0.23 -0.45
CA LEU A 99 -21.18 0.06 -0.92
C LEU A 99 -21.16 0.66 -2.33
N GLY A 100 -20.21 1.54 -2.64
CA GLY A 100 -20.07 2.13 -3.97
C GLY A 100 -19.74 1.09 -5.05
N GLY A 101 -18.81 0.18 -4.77
CA GLY A 101 -18.45 -0.91 -5.69
C GLY A 101 -19.58 -1.90 -5.91
N ALA A 102 -20.24 -2.31 -4.84
CA ALA A 102 -21.43 -3.18 -4.92
C ALA A 102 -22.55 -2.51 -5.71
N GLY A 103 -22.83 -1.23 -5.45
CA GLY A 103 -23.81 -0.44 -6.19
C GLY A 103 -23.46 -0.29 -7.67
N CYS A 104 -22.21 -0.01 -7.99
CA CYS A 104 -21.74 0.07 -9.37
C CYS A 104 -21.95 -1.24 -10.12
N TYR A 105 -21.61 -2.38 -9.51
CA TYR A 105 -21.86 -3.70 -10.11
C TYR A 105 -23.35 -3.93 -10.37
N LEU A 106 -24.22 -3.62 -9.41
CA LEU A 106 -25.68 -3.83 -9.54
C LEU A 106 -26.31 -2.98 -10.64
N LEU A 107 -25.77 -1.78 -10.90
CA LEU A 107 -26.26 -0.90 -11.97
C LEU A 107 -25.89 -1.40 -13.38
N PHE A 108 -24.71 -2.01 -13.53
CA PHE A 108 -24.24 -2.51 -14.83
C PHE A 108 -24.71 -3.93 -15.16
N ASN A 109 -25.10 -4.71 -14.15
CA ASN A 109 -25.51 -6.11 -14.31
C ASN A 109 -26.96 -6.29 -13.85
N SER A 110 -27.91 -6.09 -14.77
CA SER A 110 -29.34 -6.16 -14.49
C SER A 110 -29.90 -7.58 -14.54
N GLU A 111 -29.16 -8.56 -15.09
CA GLU A 111 -29.65 -9.91 -15.23
C GLU A 111 -29.92 -10.61 -13.89
N PRO A 112 -30.96 -11.43 -13.77
CA PRO A 112 -31.23 -12.21 -12.58
C PRO A 112 -30.18 -13.33 -12.42
N ASP A 113 -29.40 -13.26 -11.37
CA ASP A 113 -28.38 -14.24 -10.98
C ASP A 113 -28.54 -14.53 -9.48
N SER A 114 -28.61 -15.82 -9.10
CA SER A 114 -28.70 -16.22 -7.69
C SER A 114 -27.54 -15.73 -6.83
N LEU A 115 -26.36 -15.54 -7.44
CA LEU A 115 -25.16 -15.07 -6.79
C LEU A 115 -24.93 -13.56 -6.97
N LYS A 116 -25.86 -12.82 -7.58
CA LYS A 116 -25.71 -11.40 -7.92
C LYS A 116 -25.28 -10.54 -6.73
N MET A 117 -25.88 -10.74 -5.57
CA MET A 117 -25.54 -9.97 -4.35
C MET A 117 -24.12 -10.30 -3.85
N ILE A 118 -23.72 -11.57 -3.93
CA ILE A 118 -22.36 -12.01 -3.53
C ILE A 118 -21.33 -11.43 -4.50
N LYS A 119 -21.59 -11.48 -5.81
CA LYS A 119 -20.74 -10.87 -6.84
C LYS A 119 -20.62 -9.36 -6.65
N ALA A 120 -21.73 -8.67 -6.37
CA ALA A 120 -21.73 -7.24 -6.06
C ALA A 120 -20.89 -6.93 -4.81
N ALA A 121 -21.06 -7.69 -3.74
CA ALA A 121 -20.26 -7.57 -2.53
C ALA A 121 -18.77 -7.81 -2.81
N PHE A 122 -18.44 -8.77 -3.69
CA PHE A 122 -17.05 -9.06 -4.06
C PHE A 122 -16.37 -7.89 -4.78
N ILE A 123 -17.08 -7.27 -5.75
CA ILE A 123 -16.60 -6.02 -6.39
C ILE A 123 -16.48 -4.90 -5.35
N GLY A 124 -17.39 -4.84 -4.38
CA GLY A 124 -17.27 -3.93 -3.23
C GLY A 124 -15.96 -4.15 -2.47
N VAL A 125 -15.58 -5.41 -2.14
CA VAL A 125 -14.32 -5.73 -1.46
C VAL A 125 -13.11 -5.34 -2.29
N VAL A 126 -13.11 -5.56 -3.61
CA VAL A 126 -12.04 -5.11 -4.50
C VAL A 126 -11.81 -3.60 -4.36
N LEU A 127 -12.88 -2.81 -4.21
CA LEU A 127 -12.79 -1.36 -4.04
C LEU A 127 -12.36 -0.94 -2.62
N THR A 128 -12.40 -1.79 -1.63
CA THR A 128 -11.90 -1.43 -0.29
C THR A 128 -10.38 -1.39 -0.23
N ALA A 129 -9.69 -2.32 -0.87
CA ALA A 129 -8.25 -2.46 -0.81
C ALA A 129 -7.50 -1.19 -1.21
N THR A 130 -6.49 -0.79 -0.44
CA THR A 130 -5.65 0.40 -0.71
C THR A 130 -4.21 -0.01 -0.92
N SER A 131 -3.51 0.59 -1.89
CA SER A 131 -2.06 0.43 -2.04
C SER A 131 -1.32 1.45 -1.19
N VAL A 132 -0.78 0.98 -0.08
CA VAL A 132 -0.03 1.81 0.87
C VAL A 132 1.31 2.25 0.27
N SER A 133 1.99 1.35 -0.44
CA SER A 133 3.35 1.53 -0.96
C SER A 133 3.49 2.74 -1.91
N ILE A 134 2.52 2.93 -2.80
CA ILE A 134 2.52 4.05 -3.76
C ILE A 134 2.35 5.39 -3.04
N THR A 135 1.42 5.43 -2.11
CA THR A 135 1.14 6.63 -1.30
C THR A 135 2.33 6.99 -0.41
N VAL A 136 2.93 5.98 0.24
CA VAL A 136 4.13 6.16 1.08
C VAL A 136 5.28 6.73 0.28
N GLU A 137 5.59 6.17 -0.90
CA GLU A 137 6.69 6.66 -1.72
C GLU A 137 6.42 8.07 -2.23
N THR A 138 5.19 8.35 -2.66
CA THR A 138 4.78 9.70 -3.06
C THR A 138 4.94 10.72 -1.92
N LEU A 139 4.49 10.38 -0.71
CA LEU A 139 4.63 11.23 0.48
C LEU A 139 6.12 11.41 0.87
N ARG A 140 6.94 10.37 0.68
CA ARG A 140 8.39 10.42 0.93
C ARG A 140 9.07 11.35 -0.06
N GLU A 141 8.82 11.22 -1.37
CA GLU A 141 9.34 12.11 -2.40
C GLU A 141 8.94 13.57 -2.18
N MET A 142 7.73 13.80 -1.65
CA MET A 142 7.22 15.13 -1.30
C MET A 142 7.77 15.66 0.04
N GLY A 143 8.51 14.87 0.83
CA GLY A 143 8.95 15.22 2.18
C GLY A 143 7.81 15.37 3.20
N LYS A 144 6.62 14.79 2.91
CA LYS A 144 5.40 14.92 3.73
C LYS A 144 5.06 13.67 4.56
N LEU A 145 5.90 12.63 4.50
CA LEU A 145 5.63 11.35 5.17
C LEU A 145 5.45 11.51 6.69
N LYS A 146 6.26 12.37 7.33
CA LYS A 146 6.23 12.64 8.79
C LYS A 146 5.20 13.69 9.19
N SER A 147 4.44 14.26 8.26
CA SER A 147 3.39 15.22 8.59
C SER A 147 2.21 14.51 9.26
N ARG A 148 1.41 15.25 10.04
CA ARG A 148 0.17 14.76 10.67
C ARG A 148 -0.75 14.05 9.65
N VAL A 149 -0.88 14.60 8.44
CA VAL A 149 -1.64 14.00 7.35
C VAL A 149 -0.98 12.70 6.87
N GLY A 150 0.35 12.69 6.65
CA GLY A 150 1.09 11.51 6.24
C GLY A 150 0.99 10.37 7.25
N THR A 151 1.20 10.66 8.53
CA THR A 151 1.07 9.67 9.62
C THR A 151 -0.35 9.13 9.71
N ALA A 152 -1.38 9.98 9.59
CA ALA A 152 -2.78 9.55 9.59
C ALA A 152 -3.11 8.63 8.41
N ILE A 153 -2.63 8.95 7.20
CA ILE A 153 -2.78 8.10 6.00
C ILE A 153 -2.15 6.74 6.24
N MET A 154 -0.90 6.70 6.72
CA MET A 154 -0.19 5.44 6.96
C MET A 154 -0.88 4.57 8.01
N ALA A 155 -1.25 5.16 9.14
CA ALA A 155 -1.96 4.45 10.19
C ALA A 155 -3.32 3.92 9.72
N ALA A 156 -4.08 4.73 8.97
CA ALA A 156 -5.35 4.33 8.40
C ALA A 156 -5.19 3.20 7.37
N ALA A 157 -4.15 3.24 6.54
CA ALA A 157 -3.90 2.23 5.53
C ALA A 157 -3.54 0.86 6.13
N VAL A 158 -2.74 0.83 7.21
CA VAL A 158 -2.44 -0.42 7.94
C VAL A 158 -3.72 -1.03 8.54
N ILE A 159 -4.61 -0.20 9.08
CA ILE A 159 -5.90 -0.67 9.61
C ILE A 159 -6.81 -1.12 8.46
N ASP A 160 -6.81 -0.41 7.33
CA ASP A 160 -7.56 -0.74 6.11
C ASP A 160 -7.20 -2.14 5.59
N ASP A 161 -5.93 -2.52 5.59
CA ASP A 161 -5.46 -3.87 5.22
C ASP A 161 -6.08 -4.94 6.11
N VAL A 162 -6.07 -4.73 7.44
CA VAL A 162 -6.68 -5.66 8.39
C VAL A 162 -8.20 -5.75 8.18
N LEU A 163 -8.88 -4.62 8.00
CA LEU A 163 -10.33 -4.59 7.73
C LEU A 163 -10.66 -5.26 6.39
N GLY A 164 -9.83 -5.05 5.37
CA GLY A 164 -9.96 -5.70 4.06
C GLY A 164 -9.91 -7.23 4.15
N ILE A 165 -8.96 -7.78 4.93
CA ILE A 165 -8.86 -9.22 5.20
C ILE A 165 -10.12 -9.73 5.92
N ILE A 166 -10.62 -9.01 6.91
CA ILE A 166 -11.85 -9.38 7.63
C ILE A 166 -13.04 -9.45 6.67
N VAL A 167 -13.27 -8.40 5.88
CA VAL A 167 -14.40 -8.33 4.94
C VAL A 167 -14.29 -9.42 3.87
N LEU A 168 -13.10 -9.63 3.31
CA LEU A 168 -12.84 -10.70 2.35
C LEU A 168 -13.14 -12.08 2.94
N THR A 169 -12.68 -12.33 4.17
CA THR A 169 -12.88 -13.63 4.83
C THR A 169 -14.35 -13.90 5.14
N VAL A 170 -15.07 -12.89 5.63
CA VAL A 170 -16.51 -13.02 5.85
C VAL A 170 -17.22 -13.34 4.55
N LEU A 171 -16.85 -12.67 3.45
CA LEU A 171 -17.49 -12.89 2.15
C LEU A 171 -17.15 -14.27 1.56
N THR A 172 -15.89 -14.72 1.66
CA THR A 172 -15.48 -16.05 1.20
C THR A 172 -16.12 -17.16 2.04
N GLY A 173 -16.36 -16.92 3.34
CA GLY A 173 -17.10 -17.87 4.21
C GLY A 173 -18.56 -18.12 3.78
N PHE A 174 -19.16 -17.22 3.00
CA PHE A 174 -20.50 -17.48 2.39
C PHE A 174 -20.42 -18.34 1.12
N THR A 175 -19.25 -18.45 0.50
CA THR A 175 -19.05 -19.20 -0.76
C THR A 175 -18.28 -20.49 -0.55
N ASP A 176 -17.46 -20.59 0.48
CA ASP A 176 -16.63 -21.75 0.81
C ASP A 176 -16.81 -22.10 2.29
N SER A 177 -17.48 -23.22 2.54
CA SER A 177 -17.74 -23.75 3.89
C SER A 177 -16.48 -24.19 4.65
N THR A 178 -15.32 -24.25 4.00
CA THR A 178 -14.04 -24.58 4.65
C THR A 178 -13.41 -23.39 5.37
N VAL A 179 -13.87 -22.17 5.09
CA VAL A 179 -13.39 -20.94 5.70
C VAL A 179 -14.18 -20.62 6.96
N GLU A 180 -13.55 -20.67 8.12
CA GLU A 180 -14.13 -20.28 9.41
C GLU A 180 -13.82 -18.81 9.74
N PRO A 181 -14.75 -17.85 9.60
CA PRO A 181 -14.49 -16.45 9.90
C PRO A 181 -14.02 -16.22 11.35
N ALA A 182 -14.55 -17.00 12.30
CA ALA A 182 -14.13 -16.93 13.71
C ALA A 182 -12.62 -17.17 13.89
N MET A 183 -12.04 -18.11 13.15
CA MET A 183 -10.60 -18.42 13.22
C MET A 183 -9.74 -17.23 12.75
N VAL A 184 -10.22 -16.46 11.77
CA VAL A 184 -9.48 -15.27 11.29
C VAL A 184 -9.48 -14.16 12.34
N PHE A 185 -10.60 -13.91 13.01
CA PHE A 185 -10.62 -12.97 14.13
C PHE A 185 -9.66 -13.39 15.26
N VAL A 186 -9.63 -14.68 15.59
CA VAL A 186 -8.68 -15.22 16.59
C VAL A 186 -7.23 -14.98 16.14
N ARG A 187 -6.89 -15.24 14.87
CA ARG A 187 -5.54 -14.99 14.31
C ARG A 187 -5.16 -13.51 14.37
N ILE A 188 -6.08 -12.60 14.02
CA ILE A 188 -5.83 -11.16 14.07
C ILE A 188 -5.56 -10.72 15.51
N ILE A 189 -6.37 -11.14 16.48
CA ILE A 189 -6.16 -10.81 17.91
C ILE A 189 -4.82 -11.39 18.38
N ALA A 190 -4.55 -12.66 18.08
CA ALA A 190 -3.29 -13.32 18.42
C ALA A 190 -2.07 -12.61 17.81
N TYR A 191 -2.19 -12.10 16.57
CA TYR A 191 -1.16 -11.31 15.93
C TYR A 191 -0.84 -10.03 16.70
N PHE A 192 -1.84 -9.24 17.07
CA PHE A 192 -1.61 -8.00 17.82
C PHE A 192 -1.06 -8.25 19.23
N ILE A 193 -1.46 -9.35 19.89
CA ILE A 193 -0.86 -9.78 21.16
C ILE A 193 0.61 -10.16 20.94
N CYS A 194 0.91 -10.96 19.91
CA CYS A 194 2.26 -11.33 19.53
C CYS A 194 3.12 -10.07 19.25
N LEU A 195 2.60 -9.12 18.46
CA LEU A 195 3.27 -7.85 18.18
C LEU A 195 3.59 -7.07 19.47
N ALA A 196 2.66 -7.01 20.42
CA ALA A 196 2.88 -6.32 21.69
C ALA A 196 4.02 -6.97 22.48
N VAL A 197 4.05 -8.31 22.57
CA VAL A 197 5.12 -9.07 23.24
C VAL A 197 6.46 -8.86 22.53
N VAL A 198 6.48 -9.05 21.19
CA VAL A 198 7.70 -8.89 20.36
C VAL A 198 8.22 -7.46 20.48
N THR A 199 7.35 -6.45 20.50
CA THR A 199 7.73 -5.04 20.67
C THR A 199 8.53 -4.83 21.96
N VAL A 200 8.06 -5.37 23.09
CA VAL A 200 8.75 -5.23 24.38
C VAL A 200 10.11 -5.91 24.35
N VAL A 201 10.17 -7.13 23.81
CA VAL A 201 11.41 -7.92 23.72
C VAL A 201 12.41 -7.23 22.80
N VAL A 202 11.99 -6.89 21.59
CA VAL A 202 12.86 -6.28 20.57
C VAL A 202 13.38 -4.92 21.02
N ARG A 203 12.54 -4.07 21.59
CA ARG A 203 12.99 -2.78 22.12
C ARG A 203 14.06 -2.92 23.21
N ARG A 204 13.93 -3.91 24.11
CA ARG A 204 14.95 -4.19 25.12
C ARG A 204 16.26 -4.69 24.49
N LEU A 205 16.16 -5.65 23.56
CA LEU A 205 17.35 -6.19 22.87
C LEU A 205 18.03 -5.12 22.02
N PHE A 206 17.25 -4.36 21.25
CA PHE A 206 17.78 -3.32 20.38
C PHE A 206 18.44 -2.19 21.17
N ARG A 207 17.86 -1.80 22.31
CA ARG A 207 18.48 -0.84 23.22
C ARG A 207 19.85 -1.32 23.73
N GLY A 208 19.96 -2.59 24.08
CA GLY A 208 21.23 -3.23 24.46
C GLY A 208 22.25 -3.32 23.30
N LEU A 209 21.77 -3.50 22.06
CA LEU A 209 22.63 -3.41 20.88
C LEU A 209 23.08 -1.97 20.60
N CYS A 210 22.20 -1.02 20.72
CA CYS A 210 22.51 0.41 20.49
C CYS A 210 23.50 0.97 21.52
N SER A 211 23.48 0.49 22.77
CA SER A 211 24.50 0.88 23.77
C SER A 211 25.93 0.43 23.38
N ARG A 212 26.06 -0.48 22.41
CA ARG A 212 27.33 -0.97 21.85
C ARG A 212 27.51 -0.53 20.39
N PHE A 213 26.83 0.52 19.97
CA PHE A 213 26.72 0.94 18.57
C PHE A 213 28.08 1.15 17.90
N ASP A 214 29.05 1.77 18.57
CA ASP A 214 30.40 2.01 18.03
C ASP A 214 31.13 0.72 17.61
N ARG A 215 30.88 -0.38 18.31
CA ARG A 215 31.49 -1.69 17.99
C ARG A 215 30.78 -2.47 16.90
N ILE A 216 29.45 -2.29 16.74
CA ILE A 216 28.61 -3.08 15.82
C ILE A 216 27.99 -2.25 14.71
N HIS A 217 28.42 -1.02 14.57
CA HIS A 217 27.92 -0.01 13.64
C HIS A 217 27.49 -0.57 12.25
N ARG A 218 28.38 -1.34 11.60
CA ARG A 218 28.07 -1.91 10.27
C ARG A 218 27.05 -3.05 10.30
N ARG A 219 26.89 -3.74 11.43
CA ARG A 219 26.07 -4.95 11.55
C ARG A 219 24.62 -4.63 11.93
N ILE A 220 24.35 -3.47 12.53
CA ILE A 220 23.04 -3.11 13.04
C ILE A 220 21.98 -3.06 11.92
N ALA A 221 22.34 -2.58 10.72
CA ALA A 221 21.45 -2.55 9.57
C ALA A 221 21.10 -3.98 9.07
N ILE A 222 22.06 -4.92 9.16
CA ILE A 222 21.83 -6.32 8.79
C ILE A 222 20.85 -6.97 9.76
N TYR A 223 21.05 -6.77 11.07
CA TYR A 223 20.12 -7.31 12.09
C TYR A 223 18.72 -6.70 11.97
N ALA A 224 18.64 -5.41 11.70
CA ALA A 224 17.36 -4.72 11.48
C ALA A 224 16.62 -5.27 10.25
N LEU A 225 17.32 -5.49 9.14
CA LEU A 225 16.73 -6.03 7.91
C LEU A 225 16.32 -7.51 8.10
N ALA A 226 17.17 -8.31 8.75
CA ALA A 226 16.84 -9.71 9.07
C ALA A 226 15.60 -9.78 9.97
N PHE A 227 15.49 -8.91 10.98
CA PHE A 227 14.30 -8.82 11.82
C PHE A 227 13.06 -8.42 11.02
N CYS A 228 13.18 -7.46 10.09
CA CYS A 228 12.10 -7.08 9.18
C CYS A 228 11.58 -8.30 8.42
N PHE A 229 12.43 -9.04 7.73
CA PHE A 229 12.03 -10.22 6.96
C PHE A 229 11.43 -11.33 7.84
N LEU A 230 11.97 -11.57 9.04
CA LEU A 230 11.42 -12.53 9.97
C LEU A 230 10.01 -12.14 10.43
N LEU A 231 9.79 -10.87 10.78
CA LEU A 231 8.47 -10.42 11.22
C LEU A 231 7.47 -10.39 10.08
N SER A 232 7.89 -10.02 8.85
CA SER A 232 7.07 -10.13 7.64
C SER A 232 6.62 -11.57 7.39
N PHE A 233 7.57 -12.52 7.43
CA PHE A 233 7.28 -13.95 7.29
C PHE A 233 6.31 -14.46 8.37
N VAL A 234 6.54 -14.10 9.62
CA VAL A 234 5.65 -14.49 10.74
C VAL A 234 4.25 -13.93 10.54
N SER A 235 4.12 -12.68 10.11
CA SER A 235 2.83 -12.04 9.87
C SER A 235 2.01 -12.76 8.82
N GLU A 236 2.60 -13.06 7.68
CA GLU A 236 1.91 -13.72 6.56
C GLU A 236 1.68 -15.21 6.84
N HIS A 237 2.74 -15.93 7.19
CA HIS A 237 2.69 -17.41 7.27
C HIS A 237 1.84 -17.92 8.42
N PHE A 238 1.94 -17.34 9.62
CA PHE A 238 1.24 -17.85 10.81
C PHE A 238 -0.10 -17.16 11.04
N PHE A 239 -0.21 -15.89 10.70
CA PHE A 239 -1.40 -15.10 11.02
C PHE A 239 -2.25 -14.75 9.80
N GLY A 240 -1.73 -14.90 8.58
CA GLY A 240 -2.42 -14.52 7.34
C GLY A 240 -2.61 -12.99 7.23
N ILE A 241 -1.74 -12.22 7.89
CA ILE A 241 -1.69 -10.75 7.81
C ILE A 241 -0.57 -10.38 6.86
N ALA A 242 -0.85 -9.43 5.94
CA ALA A 242 0.07 -9.05 4.90
C ALA A 242 1.51 -8.81 5.43
N ASP A 243 2.51 -9.37 4.76
CA ASP A 243 3.93 -9.29 5.07
C ASP A 243 4.42 -7.83 5.18
N ILE A 244 3.88 -6.94 4.34
CA ILE A 244 4.13 -5.49 4.36
C ILE A 244 3.73 -4.87 5.71
N THR A 245 2.66 -5.35 6.35
CA THR A 245 2.23 -4.91 7.68
C THR A 245 3.26 -5.31 8.73
N GLY A 246 3.78 -6.55 8.66
CA GLY A 246 4.88 -7.01 9.51
C GLY A 246 6.14 -6.17 9.36
N ALA A 247 6.52 -5.85 8.11
CA ALA A 247 7.65 -4.97 7.81
C ALA A 247 7.49 -3.58 8.43
N TYR A 248 6.30 -2.98 8.30
CA TYR A 248 5.99 -1.67 8.85
C TYR A 248 6.13 -1.65 10.38
N PHE A 249 5.54 -2.64 11.08
CA PHE A 249 5.68 -2.75 12.53
C PHE A 249 7.13 -3.04 12.96
N ALA A 250 7.89 -3.82 12.19
CA ALA A 250 9.32 -4.01 12.46
C ALA A 250 10.07 -2.67 12.43
N GLY A 251 9.78 -1.81 11.46
CA GLY A 251 10.32 -0.46 11.38
C GLY A 251 9.96 0.40 12.60
N ILE A 252 8.68 0.42 12.97
CA ILE A 252 8.18 1.13 14.16
C ILE A 252 8.90 0.66 15.43
N MET A 253 9.12 -0.64 15.62
CA MET A 253 9.78 -1.18 16.80
C MET A 253 11.23 -0.70 16.94
N LEU A 254 11.89 -0.40 15.82
CA LEU A 254 13.30 0.03 15.78
C LEU A 254 13.47 1.55 15.66
N SER A 255 12.39 2.34 15.57
CA SER A 255 12.44 3.80 15.35
C SER A 255 12.91 4.61 16.56
N ASP A 256 12.90 4.05 17.78
CA ASP A 256 13.15 4.77 19.05
C ASP A 256 14.58 5.39 19.19
N HIS A 257 15.57 4.85 18.50
CA HIS A 257 16.97 5.30 18.62
C HIS A 257 17.41 6.11 17.40
N SER A 258 17.49 7.42 17.52
CA SER A 258 17.72 8.37 16.41
C SER A 258 19.00 8.09 15.61
N GLU A 259 20.15 7.82 16.27
CA GLU A 259 21.43 7.55 15.60
C GLU A 259 21.42 6.23 14.83
N ALA A 260 21.01 5.15 15.50
CA ALA A 260 20.92 3.83 14.86
C ALA A 260 19.89 3.84 13.72
N ARG A 261 18.74 4.46 13.93
CA ARG A 261 17.70 4.65 12.91
C ARG A 261 18.25 5.39 11.69
N THR A 262 18.91 6.54 11.87
CA THR A 262 19.47 7.33 10.77
C THR A 262 20.48 6.51 9.96
N TYR A 263 21.32 5.71 10.64
CA TYR A 263 22.27 4.84 9.97
C TYR A 263 21.57 3.72 9.18
N ILE A 264 20.57 3.04 9.78
CA ILE A 264 19.80 1.97 9.16
C ILE A 264 19.08 2.50 7.91
N VAL A 265 18.35 3.61 8.05
CA VAL A 265 17.62 4.26 6.95
C VAL A 265 18.57 4.60 5.81
N LYS A 266 19.72 5.24 6.09
CA LYS A 266 20.68 5.60 5.04
C LYS A 266 21.20 4.39 4.25
N ARG A 267 21.46 3.25 4.91
CA ARG A 267 21.99 2.04 4.25
C ARG A 267 20.93 1.31 3.45
N ILE A 268 19.75 1.14 4.03
CA ILE A 268 18.65 0.43 3.40
C ILE A 268 18.05 1.26 2.27
N ASN A 269 17.95 2.59 2.43
CA ASN A 269 17.45 3.47 1.38
C ASN A 269 18.29 3.38 0.09
N THR A 270 19.62 3.34 0.23
CA THR A 270 20.49 3.20 -0.94
C THR A 270 20.18 1.92 -1.72
N MET A 271 20.07 0.78 -1.03
CA MET A 271 19.76 -0.51 -1.64
C MET A 271 18.34 -0.52 -2.24
N SER A 272 17.36 -0.01 -1.50
CA SER A 272 15.97 0.09 -1.94
C SER A 272 15.85 0.95 -3.21
N TYR A 273 16.37 2.16 -3.18
CA TYR A 273 16.30 3.11 -4.29
C TYR A 273 17.02 2.62 -5.56
N MET A 274 18.17 1.96 -5.41
CA MET A 274 18.96 1.52 -6.57
C MET A 274 18.36 0.31 -7.29
N LEU A 275 17.77 -0.63 -6.56
CA LEU A 275 17.38 -1.92 -7.12
C LEU A 275 15.91 -2.27 -6.87
N PHE A 276 15.50 -2.31 -5.61
CA PHE A 276 14.24 -2.93 -5.24
C PHE A 276 13.01 -2.08 -5.56
N SER A 277 13.03 -0.78 -5.25
CA SER A 277 11.90 0.12 -5.55
C SER A 277 11.62 0.24 -7.05
N PRO A 278 12.63 0.44 -7.94
CA PRO A 278 12.41 0.43 -9.38
C PRO A 278 11.77 -0.87 -9.88
N ILE A 279 12.24 -2.02 -9.41
CA ILE A 279 11.69 -3.33 -9.81
C ILE A 279 10.26 -3.48 -9.30
N PHE A 280 9.98 -3.09 -8.06
CA PHE A 280 8.64 -3.16 -7.48
C PHE A 280 7.63 -2.33 -8.28
N PHE A 281 7.90 -1.04 -8.52
CA PHE A 281 6.97 -0.19 -9.25
C PHE A 281 6.82 -0.59 -10.72
N ALA A 282 7.91 -1.00 -11.38
CA ALA A 282 7.82 -1.52 -12.74
C ALA A 282 7.02 -2.83 -12.80
N SER A 283 7.14 -3.71 -11.82
CA SER A 283 6.41 -4.97 -11.79
C SER A 283 4.89 -4.78 -11.79
N ILE A 284 4.39 -3.72 -11.14
CA ILE A 284 2.96 -3.36 -11.17
C ILE A 284 2.50 -3.08 -12.60
N GLY A 285 3.30 -2.32 -13.36
CA GLY A 285 3.01 -2.05 -14.77
C GLY A 285 3.13 -3.29 -15.66
N ILE A 286 4.14 -4.13 -15.43
CA ILE A 286 4.38 -5.36 -16.21
C ILE A 286 3.26 -6.39 -16.01
N LYS A 287 2.73 -6.53 -14.80
CA LYS A 287 1.58 -7.41 -14.49
C LYS A 287 0.28 -7.02 -15.20
N THR A 288 0.26 -5.86 -15.82
CA THR A 288 -0.93 -5.32 -16.44
C THR A 288 -1.19 -5.96 -17.80
N GLU A 289 -2.30 -6.67 -17.94
CA GLU A 289 -2.82 -7.16 -19.20
C GLU A 289 -4.14 -6.48 -19.52
N LEU A 290 -4.20 -5.75 -20.64
CA LEU A 290 -5.37 -5.00 -21.10
C LEU A 290 -6.08 -5.67 -22.29
N ALA A 291 -5.88 -6.97 -22.48
CA ALA A 291 -6.52 -7.71 -23.57
C ALA A 291 -8.01 -7.97 -23.29
N GLY A 292 -8.85 -7.95 -24.34
CA GLY A 292 -10.26 -8.34 -24.25
C GLY A 292 -11.24 -7.27 -23.78
N LEU A 293 -10.88 -5.99 -23.83
CA LEU A 293 -11.77 -4.87 -23.48
C LEU A 293 -12.72 -4.55 -24.66
N ASP A 294 -14.02 -4.79 -24.47
CA ASP A 294 -15.09 -4.30 -25.34
C ASP A 294 -15.64 -2.94 -24.83
N GLY A 295 -16.51 -2.29 -25.63
CA GLY A 295 -17.03 -0.95 -25.31
C GLY A 295 -17.82 -0.90 -23.98
N ASN A 296 -18.59 -1.92 -23.67
CA ASN A 296 -19.37 -1.99 -22.43
C ASN A 296 -18.47 -2.21 -21.22
N LEU A 297 -17.43 -3.04 -21.39
CA LEU A 297 -16.46 -3.30 -20.36
C LEU A 297 -15.60 -2.07 -20.06
N ILE A 298 -15.23 -1.30 -21.08
CA ILE A 298 -14.54 0.00 -20.92
C ILE A 298 -15.43 0.97 -20.14
N LEU A 299 -16.72 1.07 -20.46
CA LEU A 299 -17.65 1.93 -19.74
C LEU A 299 -17.78 1.51 -18.27
N PHE A 300 -17.88 0.21 -18.00
CA PHE A 300 -17.87 -0.33 -16.64
C PHE A 300 -16.57 -0.02 -15.92
N ALA A 301 -15.41 -0.20 -16.56
CA ALA A 301 -14.10 0.10 -15.99
C ALA A 301 -13.93 1.57 -15.63
N VAL A 302 -14.39 2.49 -16.49
CA VAL A 302 -14.40 3.93 -16.22
C VAL A 302 -15.32 4.26 -15.05
N ALA A 303 -16.54 3.74 -15.03
CA ALA A 303 -17.48 3.94 -13.93
C ALA A 303 -16.91 3.40 -12.60
N LEU A 304 -16.34 2.17 -12.61
CA LEU A 304 -15.73 1.55 -11.46
C LEU A 304 -14.55 2.38 -10.93
N THR A 305 -13.72 2.90 -11.84
CA THR A 305 -12.59 3.77 -11.50
C THR A 305 -13.05 5.07 -10.84
N LEU A 306 -14.06 5.72 -11.41
CA LEU A 306 -14.62 6.95 -10.84
C LEU A 306 -15.22 6.69 -9.46
N VAL A 307 -15.97 5.61 -9.31
CA VAL A 307 -16.55 5.17 -8.02
C VAL A 307 -15.43 4.89 -7.02
N ALA A 308 -14.39 4.17 -7.41
CA ALA A 308 -13.26 3.86 -6.55
C ALA A 308 -12.56 5.12 -6.02
N ILE A 309 -12.35 6.11 -6.87
CA ILE A 309 -11.72 7.40 -6.50
C ILE A 309 -12.64 8.19 -5.58
N VAL A 310 -13.87 8.43 -6.01
CA VAL A 310 -14.82 9.32 -5.31
C VAL A 310 -15.20 8.76 -3.94
N THR A 311 -15.52 7.46 -3.88
CA THR A 311 -15.94 6.83 -2.61
C THR A 311 -14.83 6.78 -1.58
N LYS A 312 -13.57 6.59 -2.00
CA LYS A 312 -12.43 6.61 -1.08
C LYS A 312 -12.15 8.02 -0.57
N ILE A 313 -12.19 9.02 -1.44
CA ILE A 313 -12.04 10.44 -1.04
C ILE A 313 -13.14 10.83 -0.04
N ILE A 314 -14.38 10.51 -0.35
CA ILE A 314 -15.52 10.83 0.51
C ILE A 314 -15.43 10.04 1.82
N GLY A 315 -15.23 8.73 1.77
CA GLY A 315 -15.21 7.86 2.96
C GLY A 315 -14.10 8.23 3.92
N CYS A 316 -12.85 8.26 3.47
CA CYS A 316 -11.72 8.64 4.31
C CYS A 316 -11.75 10.12 4.69
N GLY A 317 -12.23 11.00 3.79
CA GLY A 317 -12.38 12.43 4.07
C GLY A 317 -13.42 12.71 5.17
N ILE A 318 -14.57 12.04 5.14
CA ILE A 318 -15.59 12.13 6.21
C ILE A 318 -15.02 11.58 7.50
N GLY A 319 -14.37 10.41 7.49
CA GLY A 319 -13.74 9.84 8.67
C GLY A 319 -12.72 10.78 9.31
N ALA A 320 -11.87 11.40 8.50
CA ALA A 320 -10.91 12.39 8.97
C ALA A 320 -11.61 13.65 9.53
N ARG A 321 -12.67 14.11 8.87
CA ARG A 321 -13.41 15.29 9.35
C ARG A 321 -14.09 15.05 10.69
N LEU A 322 -14.69 13.87 10.89
CA LEU A 322 -15.33 13.47 12.14
C LEU A 322 -14.33 13.38 13.31
N THR A 323 -13.07 13.13 13.02
CA THR A 323 -12.01 13.01 14.04
C THR A 323 -11.22 14.31 14.25
N GLY A 324 -11.70 15.44 13.71
CA GLY A 324 -11.17 16.78 14.02
C GLY A 324 -10.09 17.28 13.06
N PHE A 325 -9.85 16.61 11.93
CA PHE A 325 -8.99 17.18 10.89
C PHE A 325 -9.69 18.33 10.19
N LYS A 326 -8.91 19.34 9.76
CA LYS A 326 -9.43 20.45 8.93
C LYS A 326 -9.90 19.91 7.57
N THR A 327 -10.85 20.59 6.93
CA THR A 327 -11.42 20.14 5.66
C THR A 327 -10.34 19.86 4.59
N TYR A 328 -9.33 20.72 4.51
CA TYR A 328 -8.21 20.56 3.59
C TYR A 328 -7.40 19.27 3.86
N ASP A 329 -7.06 19.03 5.14
CA ASP A 329 -6.32 17.82 5.56
C ASP A 329 -7.17 16.56 5.36
N SER A 330 -8.47 16.65 5.62
CA SER A 330 -9.42 15.56 5.39
C SER A 330 -9.49 15.15 3.92
N VAL A 331 -9.53 16.13 3.01
CA VAL A 331 -9.47 15.86 1.56
C VAL A 331 -8.12 15.25 1.19
N SER A 332 -7.01 15.78 1.71
CA SER A 332 -5.66 15.25 1.45
C SER A 332 -5.52 13.80 1.94
N ILE A 333 -6.09 13.47 3.10
CA ILE A 333 -6.14 12.09 3.61
C ILE A 333 -6.95 11.21 2.65
N GLY A 334 -8.14 11.65 2.22
CA GLY A 334 -8.93 10.93 1.24
C GLY A 334 -8.20 10.68 -0.06
N LEU A 335 -7.50 11.69 -0.59
CA LEU A 335 -6.70 11.59 -1.82
C LEU A 335 -5.54 10.58 -1.66
N GLY A 336 -4.91 10.55 -0.48
CA GLY A 336 -3.84 9.60 -0.18
C GLY A 336 -4.28 8.14 -0.08
N MET A 337 -5.56 7.90 0.13
CA MET A 337 -6.13 6.56 0.25
C MET A 337 -6.76 6.05 -1.07
N VAL A 338 -6.63 6.80 -2.19
CA VAL A 338 -7.25 6.46 -3.48
C VAL A 338 -6.56 5.29 -4.17
N SER A 339 -5.23 5.13 -4.06
CA SER A 339 -4.47 4.12 -4.79
C SER A 339 -4.98 2.70 -4.53
N ARG A 340 -5.10 1.92 -5.60
CA ARG A 340 -5.31 0.48 -5.53
C ARG A 340 -4.06 -0.20 -6.04
N GLY A 341 -3.76 -1.41 -5.55
CA GLY A 341 -2.54 -2.12 -5.91
C GLY A 341 -2.73 -3.62 -5.93
N GLU A 342 -1.66 -4.31 -5.57
CA GLU A 342 -1.56 -5.77 -5.55
C GLU A 342 -2.68 -6.45 -4.75
N VAL A 343 -3.07 -5.90 -3.61
CA VAL A 343 -4.15 -6.48 -2.77
C VAL A 343 -5.48 -6.51 -3.52
N ALA A 344 -5.84 -5.45 -4.26
CA ALA A 344 -7.06 -5.42 -5.06
C ALA A 344 -7.02 -6.47 -6.19
N LEU A 345 -5.85 -6.67 -6.82
CA LEU A 345 -5.66 -7.70 -7.85
C LEU A 345 -5.75 -9.12 -7.28
N ILE A 346 -5.14 -9.37 -6.11
CA ILE A 346 -5.22 -10.67 -5.42
C ILE A 346 -6.68 -10.98 -5.05
N VAL A 347 -7.41 -10.02 -4.52
CA VAL A 347 -8.85 -10.17 -4.22
C VAL A 347 -9.61 -10.47 -5.50
N ALA A 348 -9.41 -9.72 -6.58
CA ALA A 348 -10.08 -9.94 -7.85
C ALA A 348 -9.75 -11.32 -8.44
N GLN A 349 -8.51 -11.78 -8.34
CA GLN A 349 -8.08 -13.10 -8.80
C GLN A 349 -8.77 -14.21 -7.99
N LYS A 350 -8.81 -14.10 -6.65
CA LYS A 350 -9.57 -15.02 -5.80
C LYS A 350 -11.05 -15.07 -6.18
N GLY A 351 -11.65 -13.92 -6.46
CA GLY A 351 -13.04 -13.83 -6.95
C GLY A 351 -13.24 -14.48 -8.32
N SER A 352 -12.28 -14.34 -9.23
CA SER A 352 -12.30 -15.00 -10.53
C SER A 352 -12.19 -16.52 -10.38
N MET A 353 -11.27 -17.01 -9.54
CA MET A 353 -11.12 -18.45 -9.27
C MET A 353 -12.37 -19.07 -8.62
N ALA A 354 -13.09 -18.30 -7.78
CA ALA A 354 -14.36 -18.70 -7.16
C ALA A 354 -15.58 -18.52 -8.08
N GLY A 355 -15.40 -18.07 -9.34
CA GLY A 355 -16.50 -17.82 -10.29
C GLY A 355 -17.38 -16.62 -9.94
N LEU A 356 -16.93 -15.76 -9.01
CA LEU A 356 -17.65 -14.57 -8.56
C LEU A 356 -17.34 -13.33 -9.42
N ILE A 357 -16.16 -13.29 -10.02
CA ILE A 357 -15.78 -12.30 -11.02
C ILE A 357 -15.63 -13.04 -12.34
N SER A 358 -16.42 -12.66 -13.35
CA SER A 358 -16.27 -13.26 -14.67
C SER A 358 -14.91 -12.91 -15.28
N GLY A 359 -14.34 -13.82 -16.07
CA GLY A 359 -13.07 -13.56 -16.76
C GLY A 359 -13.12 -12.29 -17.64
N THR A 360 -14.31 -11.90 -18.10
CA THR A 360 -14.52 -10.66 -18.85
C THR A 360 -14.47 -9.41 -17.97
N MET A 361 -14.76 -9.48 -16.67
CA MET A 361 -14.72 -8.33 -15.75
C MET A 361 -13.34 -8.08 -15.15
N PHE A 362 -12.49 -9.10 -15.10
CA PHE A 362 -11.15 -8.98 -14.52
C PHE A 362 -10.31 -7.86 -15.16
N PRO A 363 -10.26 -7.71 -16.51
CA PRO A 363 -9.55 -6.61 -17.15
C PRO A 363 -10.06 -5.21 -16.73
N ALA A 364 -11.35 -5.06 -16.45
CA ALA A 364 -11.88 -3.79 -15.96
C ALA A 364 -11.38 -3.44 -14.55
N VAL A 365 -11.24 -4.43 -13.67
CA VAL A 365 -10.63 -4.26 -12.35
C VAL A 365 -9.16 -3.90 -12.49
N VAL A 366 -8.43 -4.58 -13.37
CA VAL A 366 -7.02 -4.27 -13.65
C VAL A 366 -6.86 -2.82 -14.11
N LEU A 367 -7.68 -2.38 -15.07
CA LEU A 367 -7.65 -0.99 -15.56
C LEU A 367 -7.94 0.01 -14.44
N MET A 368 -8.92 -0.27 -13.58
CA MET A 368 -9.21 0.56 -12.40
C MET A 368 -7.99 0.66 -11.46
N VAL A 369 -7.32 -0.44 -11.18
CA VAL A 369 -6.11 -0.47 -10.34
C VAL A 369 -5.02 0.41 -10.94
N ILE A 370 -4.74 0.29 -12.24
CA ILE A 370 -3.70 1.08 -12.92
C ILE A 370 -4.02 2.57 -12.85
N VAL A 371 -5.24 2.94 -13.25
CA VAL A 371 -5.63 4.36 -13.30
C VAL A 371 -5.58 4.97 -11.90
N THR A 372 -6.10 4.30 -10.88
CA THR A 372 -6.03 4.80 -9.49
C THR A 372 -4.59 4.92 -9.00
N THR A 373 -3.73 3.97 -9.35
CA THR A 373 -2.30 3.96 -9.02
C THR A 373 -1.58 5.16 -9.66
N LEU A 374 -1.80 5.42 -10.95
CA LEU A 374 -1.17 6.52 -11.68
C LEU A 374 -1.70 7.89 -11.24
N VAL A 375 -2.98 7.99 -10.92
CA VAL A 375 -3.64 9.24 -10.58
C VAL A 375 -3.37 9.66 -9.13
N THR A 376 -3.18 8.73 -8.19
CA THR A 376 -2.99 9.04 -6.77
C THR A 376 -1.80 9.96 -6.48
N PRO A 377 -0.59 9.77 -7.04
CA PRO A 377 0.52 10.68 -6.82
C PRO A 377 0.22 12.11 -7.29
N LEU A 378 -0.54 12.25 -8.40
CA LEU A 378 -0.97 13.55 -8.93
C LEU A 378 -1.96 14.21 -7.99
N LEU A 379 -2.97 13.48 -7.55
CA LEU A 379 -3.98 13.97 -6.62
C LEU A 379 -3.37 14.40 -5.29
N LEU A 380 -2.45 13.60 -4.71
CA LEU A 380 -1.72 13.94 -3.50
C LEU A 380 -0.91 15.22 -3.66
N LYS A 381 -0.19 15.35 -4.78
CA LYS A 381 0.60 16.55 -5.05
C LYS A 381 -0.27 17.81 -5.12
N VAL A 382 -1.43 17.73 -5.72
CA VAL A 382 -2.41 18.84 -5.78
C VAL A 382 -3.01 19.08 -4.39
N GLY A 383 -3.43 18.01 -3.71
CA GLY A 383 -4.06 18.07 -2.39
C GLY A 383 -3.15 18.62 -1.29
N MET A 384 -1.84 18.42 -1.37
CA MET A 384 -0.88 18.83 -0.33
C MET A 384 -0.04 20.08 -0.71
N LYS A 385 -0.40 20.80 -1.77
CA LYS A 385 0.34 22.00 -2.23
C LYS A 385 0.30 23.19 -1.28
N ARG A 386 -0.78 23.35 -0.50
CA ARG A 386 -0.90 24.47 0.44
C ARG A 386 -0.19 24.11 1.75
N PRO A 387 0.64 25.03 2.32
CA PRO A 387 1.15 24.85 3.65
C PRO A 387 -0.03 24.80 4.61
N THR A 388 -0.13 23.74 5.42
CA THR A 388 -1.06 23.71 6.55
C THR A 388 -0.62 24.78 7.55
N PRO A 389 -1.53 25.61 8.07
CA PRO A 389 -1.18 26.59 9.10
C PRO A 389 -0.55 26.00 10.38
N ASP A 390 -0.66 24.70 10.59
CA ASP A 390 -0.13 24.00 11.76
C ASP A 390 1.34 23.53 11.61
N ASN A 391 2.02 23.82 10.48
CA ASN A 391 3.44 23.54 10.31
C ASN A 391 4.35 24.72 10.75
N THR A 392 3.83 25.71 11.45
CA THR A 392 4.66 26.60 12.24
C THR A 392 5.04 25.86 13.51
N GLU A 393 6.22 25.26 13.55
CA GLU A 393 6.93 24.99 14.80
C GLU A 393 6.77 26.22 15.72
N PRO A 394 6.41 26.02 17.01
CA PRO A 394 6.55 27.11 17.95
C PRO A 394 8.03 27.49 17.92
N ALA A 395 8.33 28.72 17.48
CA ALA A 395 9.66 29.27 17.54
C ALA A 395 10.15 29.09 19.00
N ILE A 396 11.15 28.25 19.21
CA ILE A 396 11.83 28.16 20.50
C ILE A 396 12.37 29.55 20.76
N PRO A 397 11.91 30.26 21.82
CA PRO A 397 12.48 31.56 22.14
C PRO A 397 13.97 31.34 22.42
N ALA A 398 14.82 32.01 21.65
CA ALA A 398 16.24 32.10 21.95
C ALA A 398 16.38 32.67 23.35
N THR A 399 16.63 31.82 24.32
CA THR A 399 17.07 32.24 25.65
C THR A 399 18.48 32.75 25.51
N ALA A 400 18.65 34.04 25.83
CA ALA A 400 19.90 34.74 25.97
C ALA A 400 20.84 34.12 27.02
#